data_3ce645ecf70377f456e37997262d4a38
#
_entry.id   3ce645ecf70377f456e37997262d4a38
#
_cell.length_a   1.000
_cell.length_b   1.000
_cell.length_c   1.000
_cell.angle_alpha   90.00
_cell.angle_beta   90.00
_cell.angle_gamma   90.00
#
_symmetry.space_group_name_H-M   'P 1'
#
loop_
_entity.id
_entity.type
_entity.pdbx_description
1 polymer ?
#
loop_
_entity_poly.entity_id
_entity_poly.type
_entity_poly.pdbx_seq_one_letter_code
_entity_poly.pdbx_strand_id
1 'polypeptide(L)' 'MTDPVQASGTEPIVDVRAIEPRYRHSLIFDTFDNLPVGQSMVLVNDHEPRPLYYQFLHERSGQFDWA' A
#
# COMPACT_ATOMS: atom_id res chain seq x y z
N MET A 1 -3.77 -12.31 -22.61
CA MET A 1 -3.76 -11.77 -22.36
C MET A 1 -3.79 -11.22 -21.98
N THR A 2 -3.79 -11.00 -21.80
CA THR A 2 -3.74 -10.36 -21.46
C THR A 2 -4.01 -9.70 -21.06
N ASP A 3 -4.15 -9.54 -20.90
CA ASP A 3 -4.51 -8.80 -20.61
C ASP A 3 -4.27 -7.79 -20.26
N PRO A 4 -4.03 -7.54 -20.57
CA PRO A 4 -3.79 -6.30 -20.23
C PRO A 4 -4.62 -5.58 -19.48
N VAL A 5 -5.34 -5.75 -19.70
CA VAL A 5 -6.10 -5.28 -18.94
C VAL A 5 -5.81 -5.58 -17.68
N GLN A 6 -5.41 -6.58 -17.52
CA GLN A 6 -5.07 -6.90 -16.41
C GLN A 6 -4.11 -6.11 -15.84
N ALA A 7 -3.22 -5.73 -16.49
CA ALA A 7 -2.26 -4.85 -15.92
C ALA A 7 -2.90 -3.58 -15.49
N SER A 8 -3.75 -3.03 -16.29
CA SER A 8 -4.32 -1.76 -15.95
C SER A 8 -5.23 -1.89 -14.82
N GLY A 9 -5.84 -2.65 -14.40
CA GLY A 9 -6.69 -2.67 -13.25
C GLY A 9 -6.12 -3.38 -12.08
N THR A 10 -4.93 -3.91 -12.24
CA THR A 10 -4.36 -4.72 -11.20
C THR A 10 -3.72 -3.86 -10.13
N GLU A 11 -4.21 -3.98 -8.91
CA GLU A 11 -3.62 -3.29 -7.76
C GLU A 11 -2.50 -4.12 -7.20
N PRO A 12 -1.34 -3.53 -6.89
CA PRO A 12 -0.30 -4.26 -6.18
C PRO A 12 -0.83 -4.75 -4.84
N ILE A 13 -0.49 -5.96 -4.50
CA ILE A 13 -0.84 -6.54 -3.20
C ILE A 13 0.43 -6.59 -2.37
N VAL A 14 0.43 -5.87 -1.25
CA VAL A 14 1.55 -5.84 -0.34
C VAL A 14 1.16 -6.68 0.88
N ASP A 15 1.66 -7.90 0.93
CA ASP A 15 1.39 -8.80 2.03
C ASP A 15 2.57 -8.75 2.98
N VAL A 16 2.37 -8.15 4.14
CA VAL A 16 3.46 -7.96 5.09
C VAL A 16 3.45 -8.98 6.22
N ARG A 17 2.57 -9.97 6.15
CA ARG A 17 2.45 -10.95 7.23
C ARG A 17 3.74 -11.75 7.43
N ALA A 18 4.50 -11.98 6.36
CA ALA A 18 5.76 -12.71 6.43
C ALA A 18 6.97 -11.78 6.55
N ILE A 19 6.76 -10.49 6.64
CA ILE A 19 7.83 -9.50 6.72
C ILE A 19 8.02 -9.12 8.18
N GLU A 20 9.26 -9.00 8.62
CA GLU A 20 9.53 -8.54 9.99
C GLU A 20 8.92 -7.16 10.19
N PRO A 21 8.28 -6.93 11.36
CA PRO A 21 7.56 -5.67 11.58
C PRO A 21 8.38 -4.42 11.32
N ARG A 22 9.66 -4.44 11.63
CA ARG A 22 10.51 -3.24 11.46
C ARG A 22 10.73 -2.85 10.01
N TYR A 23 10.43 -3.75 9.07
CA TYR A 23 10.60 -3.47 7.64
C TYR A 23 9.28 -3.19 6.95
N ARG A 24 8.14 -3.41 7.65
CA ARG A 24 6.83 -3.34 6.99
C ARG A 24 6.49 -1.94 6.52
N HIS A 25 6.67 -0.94 7.38
CA HIS A 25 6.31 0.42 7.03
C HIS A 25 7.12 0.93 5.85
N SER A 26 8.41 0.65 5.84
CA SER A 26 9.27 1.07 4.75
C SER A 26 8.81 0.46 3.42
N LEU A 27 8.50 -0.83 3.41
CA LEU A 27 8.03 -1.50 2.21
C LEU A 27 6.70 -0.91 1.74
N ILE A 28 5.79 -0.66 2.67
CA ILE A 28 4.48 -0.10 2.34
C ILE A 28 4.62 1.30 1.77
N PHE A 29 5.42 2.15 2.39
CA PHE A 29 5.61 3.51 1.91
C PHE A 29 6.32 3.53 0.56
N ASP A 30 7.31 2.66 0.35
CA ASP A 30 7.99 2.59 -0.93
C ASP A 30 7.02 2.18 -2.04
N THR A 31 6.16 1.21 -1.78
CA THR A 31 5.17 0.78 -2.76
C THR A 31 4.18 1.91 -3.05
N PHE A 32 3.72 2.58 -2.01
CA PHE A 32 2.78 3.69 -2.17
C PHE A 32 3.40 4.83 -2.99
N ASP A 33 4.64 5.19 -2.66
CA ASP A 33 5.30 6.30 -3.35
C ASP A 33 5.56 6.01 -4.82
N ASN A 34 5.61 4.75 -5.19
CA ASN A 34 5.79 4.37 -6.60
C ASN A 34 4.48 4.20 -7.35
N LEU A 35 3.33 4.34 -6.69
CA LEU A 35 2.05 4.24 -7.37
C LEU A 35 1.81 5.49 -8.22
N PRO A 36 1.35 5.33 -9.46
CA PRO A 36 0.88 6.48 -10.22
C PRO A 36 -0.32 7.11 -9.55
N VAL A 37 -0.53 8.39 -9.77
CA VAL A 37 -1.67 9.10 -9.22
C VAL A 37 -2.96 8.42 -9.70
N GLY A 38 -3.87 8.20 -8.78
CA GLY A 38 -5.14 7.56 -9.08
C GLY A 38 -5.13 6.04 -8.97
N GLN A 39 -3.97 5.45 -8.73
CA GLN A 39 -3.87 4.02 -8.53
C GLN A 39 -3.94 3.66 -7.05
N SER A 40 -4.22 2.40 -6.76
CA SER A 40 -4.33 1.91 -5.39
C SER A 40 -3.46 0.68 -5.19
N MET A 41 -3.19 0.39 -3.93
CA MET A 41 -2.55 -0.87 -3.54
C MET A 41 -3.39 -1.51 -2.44
N VAL A 42 -3.26 -2.81 -2.30
CA VAL A 42 -3.95 -3.57 -1.25
C VAL A 42 -2.92 -4.00 -0.22
N LEU A 43 -3.17 -3.68 1.03
CA LEU A 43 -2.32 -4.10 2.13
C LEU A 43 -2.93 -5.30 2.83
N VAL A 44 -2.17 -6.38 2.98
CA VAL A 44 -2.58 -7.55 3.75
C VAL A 44 -1.72 -7.59 5.01
N ASN A 45 -2.38 -7.49 6.16
CA ASN A 45 -1.71 -7.45 7.45
C ASN A 45 -2.34 -8.49 8.37
N ASP A 46 -1.66 -8.81 9.46
CA ASP A 46 -2.15 -9.79 10.42
C ASP A 46 -2.75 -9.15 11.67
N HIS A 47 -2.81 -7.83 11.73
CA HIS A 47 -3.47 -7.10 12.79
C HIS A 47 -3.87 -5.73 12.26
N GLU A 48 -4.62 -4.98 13.07
CA GLU A 48 -5.14 -3.70 12.64
C GLU A 48 -4.01 -2.72 12.34
N PRO A 49 -3.98 -2.10 11.15
CA PRO A 49 -2.89 -1.23 10.76
C PRO A 49 -3.09 0.23 11.18
N ARG A 50 -3.65 0.48 12.37
CA ARG A 50 -3.96 1.83 12.80
C ARG A 50 -2.72 2.72 12.97
N PRO A 51 -1.63 2.24 13.55
CA PRO A 51 -0.42 3.06 13.63
C PRO A 51 0.09 3.46 12.25
N LEU A 52 -0.03 2.58 11.27
CA LEU A 52 0.36 2.88 9.90
C LEU A 52 -0.55 3.96 9.32
N TYR A 53 -1.85 3.88 9.58
CA TYR A 53 -2.79 4.87 9.10
C TYR A 53 -2.42 6.27 9.62
N TYR A 54 -2.09 6.38 10.89
CA TYR A 54 -1.70 7.66 11.45
C TYR A 54 -0.38 8.17 10.87
N GLN A 55 0.53 7.27 10.55
CA GLN A 55 1.77 7.66 9.90
C GLN A 55 1.50 8.21 8.50
N PHE A 56 0.58 7.59 7.75
CA PHE A 56 0.17 8.12 6.45
C PHE A 56 -0.47 9.50 6.59
N LEU A 57 -1.33 9.69 7.59
CA LEU A 57 -1.92 10.99 7.82
C LEU A 57 -0.87 12.05 8.09
N HIS A 58 0.19 11.69 8.80
CA HIS A 58 1.24 12.63 9.17
C HIS A 58 2.19 12.91 8.01
N GLU A 59 2.59 11.87 7.29
CA GLU A 59 3.65 11.97 6.29
C GLU A 59 3.15 12.11 4.85
N ARG A 60 1.92 11.74 4.57
CA ARG A 60 1.33 11.80 3.22
C ARG A 60 -0.03 12.47 3.24
N SER A 61 -0.17 13.50 4.07
CA SER A 61 -1.42 14.20 4.24
C SER A 61 -1.96 14.70 2.91
N GLY A 62 -3.23 14.42 2.64
CA GLY A 62 -3.88 14.86 1.42
C GLY A 62 -3.49 14.09 0.16
N GLN A 63 -2.66 13.06 0.29
CA GLN A 63 -2.16 12.33 -0.87
C GLN A 63 -2.75 10.94 -1.02
N PHE A 64 -3.66 10.53 -0.15
CA PHE A 64 -4.18 9.17 -0.16
C PHE A 64 -5.62 9.10 0.33
N ASP A 65 -6.31 8.01 -0.06
CA ASP A 65 -7.56 7.61 0.53
C ASP A 65 -7.36 6.25 1.17
N TRP A 66 -8.08 5.97 2.24
CA TRP A 66 -7.91 4.75 3.01
C TRP A 66 -9.27 4.07 3.19
N ALA A 67 -9.35 2.82 2.82
CA ALA A 67 -10.59 2.06 2.96
C ALA A 67 -10.38 0.78 3.74
#